data_a584d78137d2a09d6e3f2cb2bb533abb
#
_entry.id   a584d78137d2a09d6e3f2cb2bb533abb
#
_cell.length_a   1.000
_cell.length_b   1.000
_cell.length_c   1.000
_cell.angle_alpha   90.00
_cell.angle_beta   90.00
_cell.angle_gamma   90.00
#
_symmetry.space_group_name_H-M   'P 1'
#
loop_
_entity.id
_entity.type
_entity.pdbx_description
1 polymer ?
#
loop_
_entity_poly.entity_id
_entity_poly.type
_entity_poly.pdbx_seq_one_letter_code
_entity_poly.pdbx_strand_id
1 'polypeptide(L)'
;MKFINSAVAIGLIVFSSQLVVAQKTNDYSKVWVADNGDGTYKNPILHADYSDPDAIRVGDDYYMTASSFNCIPGLPVLHSKDMVNWELVNYALQKQPPFDVFDKPQHGNGVWAPCIRFHKEEFYIYYPDPDYGIYMVKTKDPKGLWSEPVLVKAGVGLIDPAPLWDDDGKAYLGFAFAGSRAGAKSLLAVCSMNPEGTVANDDAVMVLDGHLDEATVEGPKFYKRNGYYYIFAPAGGVPTGWQTVLRSKTVFGPYEKRKVLEQGKTAINGPHQGAWVQTQTGEDWFFHFQDKGAHGRIVHLQPMKWINDWPVIGMDKDKDGTGEPVTVYKKPNVGKTYPIMTPPDSDEFNTPKLGLQWQWHANPQVYWGMPTSMGYFNLFCHPMPEKAVNLFDVPNILAQKLPANEFTATAKMTFNARFDGESVSLVIMGLDYSHLKVKQQNGELFISQVTCKNADKKGVETESKAVKLGSKSFYLQVQVKEGGICSFSYSLDGKKFQSIGEDFKSREGKWIGAKVGFTALREGKINDAGSVAIDWFRFNK
;
A
#
# COMPACT_ATOMS: atom_id res chain seq x y z
N MET A 1 10.50 -48.41 77.69
CA MET A 1 10.92 -47.35 76.75
C MET A 1 10.86 -47.91 75.37
N LYS A 2 9.82 -47.59 74.61
CA LYS A 2 9.65 -48.00 73.21
C LYS A 2 9.84 -46.78 72.34
N PHE A 3 10.83 -46.83 71.47
CA PHE A 3 11.04 -45.82 70.45
C PHE A 3 10.17 -46.10 69.22
N ILE A 4 9.37 -45.14 68.81
CA ILE A 4 8.55 -45.21 67.60
C ILE A 4 9.32 -44.44 66.52
N ASN A 5 9.74 -45.13 65.45
CA ASN A 5 10.31 -44.52 64.25
C ASN A 5 9.17 -44.12 63.32
N SER A 6 9.01 -42.84 63.09
CA SER A 6 8.13 -42.32 62.01
C SER A 6 8.95 -42.08 60.77
N ALA A 7 8.67 -42.84 59.70
CA ALA A 7 9.21 -42.59 58.38
C ALA A 7 8.34 -41.57 57.64
N VAL A 8 8.95 -40.46 57.25
CA VAL A 8 8.34 -39.43 56.40
C VAL A 8 8.62 -39.80 54.94
N ALA A 9 7.60 -40.15 54.18
CA ALA A 9 7.67 -40.36 52.76
C ALA A 9 7.53 -39.00 52.04
N ILE A 10 8.61 -38.55 51.38
CA ILE A 10 8.59 -37.36 50.52
C ILE A 10 8.17 -37.83 49.10
N GLY A 11 6.93 -37.51 48.70
CA GLY A 11 6.45 -37.73 47.38
C GLY A 11 7.02 -36.64 46.41
N LEU A 12 7.87 -37.06 45.49
CA LEU A 12 8.29 -36.22 44.36
C LEU A 12 7.12 -36.10 43.38
N ILE A 13 6.52 -34.91 43.30
CA ILE A 13 5.59 -34.57 42.22
C ILE A 13 6.41 -34.09 41.01
N VAL A 14 6.54 -34.96 40.01
CA VAL A 14 7.15 -34.59 38.72
C VAL A 14 6.11 -33.81 37.91
N PHE A 15 6.25 -32.49 37.86
CA PHE A 15 5.52 -31.67 36.89
C PHE A 15 6.11 -31.92 35.50
N SER A 16 5.45 -32.71 34.67
CA SER A 16 5.72 -32.77 33.23
C SER A 16 5.17 -31.49 32.58
N SER A 17 6.01 -30.51 32.33
CA SER A 17 5.71 -29.38 31.48
C SER A 17 5.57 -29.91 30.03
N GLN A 18 4.34 -30.15 29.60
CA GLN A 18 4.07 -30.28 28.17
C GLN A 18 4.34 -28.93 27.52
N LEU A 19 5.44 -28.85 26.77
CA LEU A 19 5.66 -27.81 25.79
C LEU A 19 4.53 -27.91 24.75
N VAL A 20 3.50 -27.08 24.91
CA VAL A 20 2.56 -26.82 23.83
C VAL A 20 3.37 -26.09 22.76
N VAL A 21 3.89 -26.84 21.80
CA VAL A 21 4.36 -26.27 20.54
C VAL A 21 3.12 -25.70 19.87
N ALA A 22 2.93 -24.39 20.02
CA ALA A 22 1.93 -23.69 19.25
C ALA A 22 2.25 -23.97 17.77
N GLN A 23 1.42 -24.77 17.14
CA GLN A 23 1.43 -24.96 15.70
C GLN A 23 1.25 -23.55 15.12
N LYS A 24 2.32 -22.98 14.52
CA LYS A 24 2.21 -21.78 13.72
C LYS A 24 1.21 -22.09 12.63
N THR A 25 -0.03 -21.67 12.81
CA THR A 25 -0.99 -21.61 11.71
C THR A 25 -0.33 -20.75 10.64
N ASN A 26 -0.25 -21.23 9.41
CA ASN A 26 0.25 -20.47 8.27
C ASN A 26 -0.66 -19.27 8.07
N ASP A 27 -0.23 -18.11 8.56
CA ASP A 27 -1.02 -16.89 8.67
C ASP A 27 -0.79 -16.03 7.41
N TYR A 28 -0.98 -16.63 6.22
CA TYR A 28 -0.97 -15.91 4.95
C TYR A 28 -2.40 -15.73 4.41
N SER A 29 -2.58 -14.78 3.52
CA SER A 29 -3.86 -14.46 2.89
C SER A 29 -4.56 -15.69 2.30
N LYS A 30 -5.87 -15.77 2.51
CA LYS A 30 -6.72 -16.81 1.92
C LYS A 30 -7.27 -16.40 0.54
N VAL A 31 -7.13 -15.13 0.18
CA VAL A 31 -7.74 -14.56 -1.03
C VAL A 31 -6.75 -14.39 -2.17
N TRP A 32 -5.49 -14.07 -1.89
CA TRP A 32 -4.43 -13.97 -2.89
C TRP A 32 -3.09 -14.50 -2.39
N VAL A 33 -2.51 -15.43 -3.16
CA VAL A 33 -1.16 -15.97 -2.96
C VAL A 33 -0.50 -16.04 -4.33
N ALA A 34 0.66 -15.41 -4.48
CA ALA A 34 1.42 -15.39 -5.73
C ALA A 34 2.25 -16.66 -5.94
N ASP A 35 2.77 -17.25 -4.87
CA ASP A 35 3.55 -18.48 -4.89
C ASP A 35 2.64 -19.68 -5.17
N ASN A 36 2.91 -20.41 -6.25
CA ASN A 36 2.12 -21.59 -6.64
C ASN A 36 2.49 -22.87 -5.85
N GLY A 37 3.57 -22.83 -5.04
CA GLY A 37 4.04 -23.96 -4.24
C GLY A 37 4.82 -25.03 -5.02
N ASP A 38 5.00 -24.87 -6.32
CA ASP A 38 5.65 -25.81 -7.24
C ASP A 38 7.00 -25.29 -7.81
N GLY A 39 7.52 -24.18 -7.25
CA GLY A 39 8.72 -23.50 -7.73
C GLY A 39 8.42 -22.41 -8.77
N THR A 40 7.15 -22.17 -9.07
CA THR A 40 6.69 -21.07 -9.92
C THR A 40 5.92 -20.02 -9.11
N TYR A 41 5.74 -18.85 -9.70
CA TYR A 41 4.85 -17.82 -9.19
C TYR A 41 3.92 -17.31 -10.31
N LYS A 42 2.82 -16.69 -9.91
CA LYS A 42 1.90 -15.97 -10.80
C LYS A 42 1.92 -14.49 -10.49
N ASN A 43 1.84 -13.68 -11.54
CA ASN A 43 1.63 -12.23 -11.44
C ASN A 43 0.13 -11.89 -11.31
N PRO A 44 -0.22 -10.82 -10.57
CA PRO A 44 0.69 -9.95 -9.81
C PRO A 44 1.25 -10.65 -8.55
N ILE A 45 2.47 -10.30 -8.16
CA ILE A 45 3.04 -10.81 -6.90
C ILE A 45 2.36 -10.20 -5.68
N LEU A 46 1.83 -8.98 -5.80
CA LEU A 46 0.97 -8.33 -4.82
C LEU A 46 -0.30 -7.87 -5.53
N HIS A 47 -1.42 -8.51 -5.24
CA HIS A 47 -2.73 -8.10 -5.74
C HIS A 47 -3.38 -7.10 -4.78
N ALA A 48 -2.66 -6.02 -4.47
CA ALA A 48 -3.12 -4.90 -3.67
C ALA A 48 -2.43 -3.64 -4.17
N ASP A 49 -3.02 -2.49 -3.88
CA ASP A 49 -2.54 -1.18 -4.33
C ASP A 49 -1.23 -0.78 -3.64
N TYR A 50 -0.10 -1.26 -4.18
CA TYR A 50 1.24 -0.78 -3.85
C TYR A 50 1.80 0.00 -5.05
N SER A 51 1.21 1.18 -5.26
CA SER A 51 1.49 2.07 -6.39
C SER A 51 2.95 2.48 -6.45
N ASP A 52 3.50 2.58 -7.66
CA ASP A 52 4.84 3.11 -7.92
C ASP A 52 5.94 2.38 -7.12
N PRO A 53 6.01 1.05 -7.17
CA PRO A 53 6.92 0.28 -6.33
C PRO A 53 8.38 0.58 -6.66
N ASP A 54 9.20 0.75 -5.63
CA ASP A 54 10.65 0.70 -5.75
C ASP A 54 11.22 -0.32 -4.76
N ALA A 55 12.19 -1.11 -5.20
CA ALA A 55 12.73 -2.21 -4.41
C ALA A 55 14.26 -2.29 -4.49
N ILE A 56 14.86 -2.79 -3.41
CA ILE A 56 16.30 -3.04 -3.32
C ILE A 56 16.58 -4.39 -2.65
N ARG A 57 17.78 -4.91 -2.86
CA ARG A 57 18.36 -6.01 -2.09
C ARG A 57 19.43 -5.51 -1.13
N VAL A 58 19.40 -5.98 0.11
CA VAL A 58 20.45 -5.75 1.10
C VAL A 58 20.81 -7.11 1.74
N GLY A 59 22.00 -7.61 1.42
CA GLY A 59 22.37 -8.98 1.79
C GLY A 59 21.47 -10.03 1.14
N ASP A 60 20.79 -10.84 1.97
CA ASP A 60 19.83 -11.86 1.54
C ASP A 60 18.36 -11.37 1.66
N ASP A 61 18.15 -10.09 1.91
CA ASP A 61 16.84 -9.48 2.14
C ASP A 61 16.46 -8.53 1.01
N TYR A 62 15.19 -8.50 0.69
CA TYR A 62 14.59 -7.58 -0.28
C TYR A 62 13.62 -6.66 0.43
N TYR A 63 13.68 -5.38 0.11
CA TYR A 63 12.80 -4.35 0.67
C TYR A 63 12.14 -3.60 -0.45
N MET A 64 10.85 -3.26 -0.26
CA MET A 64 10.06 -2.50 -1.22
C MET A 64 9.30 -1.40 -0.49
N THR A 65 9.16 -0.26 -1.12
CA THR A 65 8.26 0.82 -0.71
C THR A 65 7.33 1.20 -1.85
N ALA A 66 6.27 1.95 -1.55
CA ALA A 66 5.27 2.37 -2.53
C ALA A 66 4.64 3.70 -2.13
N SER A 67 3.96 4.35 -3.07
CA SER A 67 3.16 5.55 -2.83
C SER A 67 2.07 5.29 -1.79
N SER A 68 1.76 6.29 -0.99
CA SER A 68 0.66 6.24 -0.02
C SER A 68 -0.28 7.44 -0.12
N PHE A 69 0.08 8.44 -0.89
CA PHE A 69 -0.65 9.70 -1.04
C PHE A 69 -0.98 10.32 0.32
N ASN A 70 -2.24 10.64 0.59
CA ASN A 70 -2.70 11.15 1.89
C ASN A 70 -3.01 10.08 2.94
N CYS A 71 -2.82 8.79 2.62
CA CYS A 71 -3.17 7.70 3.55
C CYS A 71 -2.08 7.48 4.60
N ILE A 72 -2.44 7.51 5.87
CA ILE A 72 -1.53 7.47 7.01
C ILE A 72 -1.81 6.24 7.90
N PRO A 73 -0.74 5.52 8.33
CA PRO A 73 0.69 5.76 8.09
C PRO A 73 1.07 5.61 6.62
N GLY A 74 2.06 6.38 6.18
CA GLY A 74 2.53 6.44 4.80
C GLY A 74 3.87 5.75 4.58
N LEU A 75 4.30 5.60 3.31
CA LEU A 75 5.53 4.91 2.90
C LEU A 75 5.59 3.48 3.46
N PRO A 76 4.76 2.55 2.95
CA PRO A 76 4.80 1.16 3.39
C PRO A 76 6.20 0.56 3.15
N VAL A 77 6.69 -0.21 4.10
CA VAL A 77 7.93 -0.97 4.01
C VAL A 77 7.57 -2.45 3.98
N LEU A 78 7.79 -3.07 2.82
CA LEU A 78 7.60 -4.49 2.64
C LEU A 78 8.96 -5.19 2.67
N HIS A 79 8.96 -6.43 3.12
CA HIS A 79 10.14 -7.28 3.22
C HIS A 79 9.88 -8.62 2.55
N SER A 80 10.88 -9.17 1.87
CA SER A 80 10.86 -10.50 1.26
C SER A 80 12.24 -11.15 1.34
N LYS A 81 12.26 -12.48 1.27
CA LYS A 81 13.49 -13.27 1.10
C LYS A 81 13.66 -13.84 -0.32
N ASP A 82 12.61 -13.70 -1.17
CA ASP A 82 12.60 -14.33 -2.50
C ASP A 82 11.92 -13.52 -3.59
N MET A 83 11.54 -12.26 -3.31
CA MET A 83 10.84 -11.34 -4.21
C MET A 83 9.42 -11.77 -4.61
N VAL A 84 8.92 -12.92 -4.15
CA VAL A 84 7.57 -13.42 -4.42
C VAL A 84 6.71 -13.40 -3.16
N ASN A 85 7.28 -13.82 -2.04
CA ASN A 85 6.63 -13.90 -0.74
C ASN A 85 6.97 -12.64 0.07
N TRP A 86 6.01 -11.73 0.21
CA TRP A 86 6.19 -10.42 0.83
C TRP A 86 5.41 -10.30 2.13
N GLU A 87 5.98 -9.66 3.13
CA GLU A 87 5.31 -9.21 4.36
C GLU A 87 5.35 -7.68 4.46
N LEU A 88 4.31 -7.08 4.96
CA LEU A 88 4.30 -5.66 5.33
C LEU A 88 4.87 -5.56 6.75
N VAL A 89 6.04 -4.94 6.91
CA VAL A 89 6.78 -4.94 8.17
C VAL A 89 6.75 -3.62 8.92
N ASN A 90 6.48 -2.51 8.19
CA ASN A 90 6.47 -1.18 8.80
C ASN A 90 5.88 -0.13 7.86
N TYR A 91 5.80 1.08 8.35
CA TYR A 91 5.63 2.31 7.59
C TYR A 91 6.70 3.32 7.99
N ALA A 92 7.35 3.92 7.01
CA ALA A 92 8.43 4.87 7.25
C ALA A 92 7.92 6.28 7.65
N LEU A 93 6.64 6.57 7.44
CA LEU A 93 6.04 7.87 7.70
C LEU A 93 4.79 7.72 8.58
N GLN A 94 4.89 8.10 9.85
CA GLN A 94 3.79 7.98 10.81
C GLN A 94 2.79 9.14 10.72
N LYS A 95 3.24 10.32 10.25
CA LYS A 95 2.41 11.49 9.97
C LYS A 95 2.97 12.24 8.76
N GLN A 96 2.10 12.73 7.90
CA GLN A 96 2.47 13.50 6.71
C GLN A 96 2.60 14.99 7.04
N PRO A 97 3.75 15.63 6.79
CA PRO A 97 3.87 17.07 6.80
C PRO A 97 3.40 17.70 5.47
N PRO A 98 2.93 18.97 5.47
CA PRO A 98 2.67 19.82 6.64
C PRO A 98 1.47 19.31 7.44
N PHE A 99 1.59 19.28 8.78
CA PHE A 99 0.61 18.60 9.63
C PHE A 99 -0.77 19.24 9.60
N ASP A 100 -0.86 20.56 9.50
CA ASP A 100 -2.10 21.34 9.43
C ASP A 100 -2.84 21.14 8.09
N VAL A 101 -2.14 20.78 7.03
CA VAL A 101 -2.71 20.43 5.72
C VAL A 101 -3.28 19.02 5.75
N PHE A 102 -2.48 18.06 6.24
CA PHE A 102 -2.83 16.64 6.22
C PHE A 102 -3.64 16.17 7.45
N ASP A 103 -4.07 17.07 8.33
CA ASP A 103 -5.14 16.80 9.31
C ASP A 103 -6.52 16.64 8.66
N LYS A 104 -6.62 16.90 7.36
CA LYS A 104 -7.81 16.75 6.52
C LYS A 104 -7.50 15.83 5.35
N PRO A 105 -8.50 15.16 4.76
CA PRO A 105 -8.30 14.37 3.55
C PRO A 105 -7.72 15.25 2.42
N GLN A 106 -6.63 14.81 1.83
CA GLN A 106 -5.93 15.48 0.73
C GLN A 106 -5.81 14.51 -0.45
N HIS A 107 -6.94 13.94 -0.88
CA HIS A 107 -6.97 12.86 -1.87
C HIS A 107 -6.13 13.16 -3.11
N GLY A 108 -5.16 12.29 -3.39
CA GLY A 108 -4.23 12.40 -4.50
C GLY A 108 -3.04 13.32 -4.27
N ASN A 109 -2.92 13.97 -3.10
CA ASN A 109 -1.74 14.74 -2.66
C ASN A 109 -0.91 13.93 -1.64
N GLY A 110 0.20 14.47 -1.20
CA GLY A 110 1.09 13.85 -0.22
C GLY A 110 2.16 12.97 -0.86
N VAL A 111 2.32 11.75 -0.39
CA VAL A 111 3.41 10.84 -0.79
C VAL A 111 3.15 10.24 -2.17
N TRP A 112 3.82 10.80 -3.20
CA TRP A 112 3.86 10.20 -4.53
C TRP A 112 5.03 9.23 -4.65
N ALA A 113 5.36 8.76 -5.86
CA ALA A 113 6.31 7.70 -6.16
C ALA A 113 7.65 7.79 -5.39
N PRO A 114 7.88 6.94 -4.39
CA PRO A 114 9.10 6.96 -3.59
C PRO A 114 10.22 6.18 -4.27
N CYS A 115 11.42 6.36 -3.72
CA CYS A 115 12.61 5.60 -4.08
C CYS A 115 13.35 5.15 -2.84
N ILE A 116 13.59 3.85 -2.68
CA ILE A 116 14.35 3.27 -1.57
C ILE A 116 15.78 2.99 -2.00
N ARG A 117 16.76 3.32 -1.18
CA ARG A 117 18.19 3.02 -1.38
C ARG A 117 18.84 2.62 -0.06
N PHE A 118 19.98 1.92 -0.19
CA PHE A 118 20.83 1.56 0.95
C PHE A 118 22.23 2.12 0.71
N HIS A 119 22.70 2.94 1.65
CA HIS A 119 24.01 3.60 1.57
C HIS A 119 24.60 3.76 2.97
N LYS A 120 25.89 3.43 3.15
CA LYS A 120 26.61 3.53 4.43
C LYS A 120 25.83 2.94 5.62
N GLU A 121 25.33 1.71 5.43
CA GLU A 121 24.59 0.93 6.44
C GLU A 121 23.25 1.57 6.90
N GLU A 122 22.71 2.49 6.12
CA GLU A 122 21.39 3.08 6.35
C GLU A 122 20.48 2.91 5.13
N PHE A 123 19.20 2.70 5.38
CA PHE A 123 18.12 2.76 4.40
C PHE A 123 17.67 4.21 4.26
N TYR A 124 17.47 4.64 3.04
CA TYR A 124 16.94 5.94 2.67
C TYR A 124 15.68 5.75 1.83
N ILE A 125 14.60 6.45 2.14
CA ILE A 125 13.45 6.58 1.26
C ILE A 125 13.29 8.04 0.91
N TYR A 126 13.48 8.36 -0.38
CA TYR A 126 13.13 9.66 -0.94
C TYR A 126 11.71 9.61 -1.47
N TYR A 127 10.92 10.61 -1.19
CA TYR A 127 9.56 10.70 -1.69
C TYR A 127 9.22 12.14 -2.04
N PRO A 128 8.44 12.36 -3.11
CA PRO A 128 7.97 13.69 -3.43
C PRO A 128 6.63 13.93 -2.74
N ASP A 129 6.42 15.14 -2.28
CA ASP A 129 5.12 15.77 -2.19
C ASP A 129 5.10 16.86 -3.28
N PRO A 130 4.31 16.69 -4.36
CA PRO A 130 4.41 17.56 -5.53
C PRO A 130 4.01 19.02 -5.27
N ASP A 131 3.40 19.30 -4.13
CA ASP A 131 3.02 20.66 -3.73
C ASP A 131 4.14 21.37 -2.95
N TYR A 132 5.15 20.61 -2.42
CA TYR A 132 6.23 21.16 -1.58
C TYR A 132 7.65 20.83 -2.07
N GLY A 133 7.87 19.61 -2.61
CA GLY A 133 9.19 19.18 -3.07
C GLY A 133 9.53 17.74 -2.73
N ILE A 134 10.83 17.44 -2.70
CA ILE A 134 11.37 16.11 -2.44
C ILE A 134 11.83 16.01 -1.00
N TYR A 135 11.29 15.08 -0.27
CA TYR A 135 11.64 14.73 1.11
C TYR A 135 12.43 13.43 1.19
N MET A 136 13.08 13.21 2.32
CA MET A 136 13.80 11.98 2.65
C MET A 136 13.58 11.59 4.10
N VAL A 137 13.42 10.29 4.35
CA VAL A 137 13.50 9.67 5.68
C VAL A 137 14.53 8.55 5.64
N LYS A 138 15.19 8.24 6.78
CA LYS A 138 16.20 7.20 6.85
C LYS A 138 16.17 6.41 8.15
N THR A 139 16.75 5.21 8.12
CA THR A 139 16.92 4.34 9.29
C THR A 139 18.03 3.31 9.08
N LYS A 140 18.56 2.75 10.17
CA LYS A 140 19.42 1.55 10.13
C LYS A 140 18.62 0.25 10.17
N ASP A 141 17.41 0.29 10.73
CA ASP A 141 16.52 -0.87 10.83
C ASP A 141 15.17 -0.54 10.16
N PRO A 142 14.87 -1.11 8.99
CA PRO A 142 13.63 -0.84 8.27
C PRO A 142 12.37 -1.30 9.02
N LYS A 143 12.51 -2.21 10.00
CA LYS A 143 11.42 -2.65 10.90
C LYS A 143 11.28 -1.75 12.13
N GLY A 144 12.26 -0.87 12.38
CA GLY A 144 12.33 0.04 13.52
C GLY A 144 11.78 1.44 13.22
N LEU A 145 12.28 2.42 13.98
CA LEU A 145 11.89 3.81 13.79
C LEU A 145 12.65 4.43 12.62
N TRP A 146 11.95 5.21 11.81
CA TRP A 146 12.49 6.05 10.76
C TRP A 146 12.67 7.48 11.27
N SER A 147 13.58 8.22 10.66
CA SER A 147 13.82 9.63 11.00
C SER A 147 12.61 10.50 10.67
N GLU A 148 12.53 11.69 11.25
CA GLU A 148 11.63 12.73 10.74
C GLU A 148 11.98 13.08 9.29
N PRO A 149 10.98 13.50 8.49
CA PRO A 149 11.19 13.91 7.09
C PRO A 149 12.11 15.13 6.97
N VAL A 150 13.08 15.03 6.08
CA VAL A 150 13.97 16.13 5.70
C VAL A 150 13.61 16.60 4.29
N LEU A 151 13.35 17.89 4.09
CA LEU A 151 13.14 18.48 2.76
C LEU A 151 14.50 18.60 2.05
N VAL A 152 14.76 17.71 1.08
CA VAL A 152 16.04 17.62 0.34
C VAL A 152 16.09 18.63 -0.80
N LYS A 153 14.96 18.84 -1.47
CA LYS A 153 14.85 19.82 -2.56
C LYS A 153 13.45 20.43 -2.55
N ALA A 154 13.37 21.73 -2.25
CA ALA A 154 12.13 22.48 -2.36
C ALA A 154 11.76 22.72 -3.82
N GLY A 155 10.47 22.66 -4.15
CA GLY A 155 9.99 22.97 -5.49
C GLY A 155 8.64 22.33 -5.80
N VAL A 156 7.74 23.15 -6.34
CA VAL A 156 6.41 22.69 -6.75
C VAL A 156 6.52 21.87 -8.05
N GLY A 157 5.90 20.71 -8.07
CA GLY A 157 5.85 19.83 -9.24
C GLY A 157 7.07 18.94 -9.43
N LEU A 158 8.02 18.89 -8.48
CA LEU A 158 9.10 17.91 -8.50
C LEU A 158 8.54 16.56 -8.05
N ILE A 159 8.76 15.50 -8.86
CA ILE A 159 8.26 14.15 -8.60
C ILE A 159 9.31 13.08 -8.87
N ASP A 160 9.06 11.88 -8.36
CA ASP A 160 9.78 10.63 -8.68
C ASP A 160 11.30 10.73 -8.43
N PRO A 161 11.75 11.04 -7.21
CA PRO A 161 13.17 11.19 -6.90
C PRO A 161 13.93 9.86 -7.08
N ALA A 162 15.14 9.95 -7.63
CA ALA A 162 16.03 8.81 -7.87
C ALA A 162 17.46 9.16 -7.43
N PRO A 163 17.80 8.99 -6.14
CA PRO A 163 19.15 9.26 -5.65
C PRO A 163 20.14 8.20 -6.13
N LEU A 164 21.36 8.65 -6.42
CA LEU A 164 22.51 7.82 -6.75
C LEU A 164 23.74 8.33 -6.00
N TRP A 165 24.41 7.45 -5.25
CA TRP A 165 25.77 7.67 -4.73
C TRP A 165 26.74 6.97 -5.67
N ASP A 166 27.69 7.73 -6.20
CA ASP A 166 28.69 7.25 -7.14
C ASP A 166 29.94 6.72 -6.44
N ASP A 167 30.74 5.92 -7.16
CA ASP A 167 31.96 5.30 -6.66
C ASP A 167 33.05 6.33 -6.31
N ASP A 168 32.98 7.54 -6.88
CA ASP A 168 33.90 8.67 -6.59
C ASP A 168 33.49 9.47 -5.34
N GLY A 169 32.45 9.04 -4.63
CA GLY A 169 31.93 9.68 -3.42
C GLY A 169 30.99 10.85 -3.67
N LYS A 170 30.71 11.19 -4.92
CA LYS A 170 29.67 12.18 -5.26
C LYS A 170 28.28 11.56 -5.21
N ALA A 171 27.29 12.41 -5.05
CA ALA A 171 25.89 12.00 -5.07
C ALA A 171 25.07 12.87 -6.02
N TYR A 172 24.04 12.25 -6.59
CA TYR A 172 23.18 12.85 -7.60
C TYR A 172 21.72 12.52 -7.30
N LEU A 173 20.80 13.39 -7.76
CA LEU A 173 19.37 13.19 -7.68
C LEU A 173 18.75 13.34 -9.06
N GLY A 174 18.21 12.25 -9.60
CA GLY A 174 17.33 12.27 -10.75
C GLY A 174 15.90 12.56 -10.32
N PHE A 175 15.09 13.24 -11.15
CA PHE A 175 13.70 13.51 -10.89
C PHE A 175 12.91 13.85 -12.16
N ALA A 176 11.59 13.84 -12.06
CA ALA A 176 10.65 14.20 -13.11
C ALA A 176 9.77 15.39 -12.70
N PHE A 177 8.83 15.80 -13.56
CA PHE A 177 7.95 16.95 -13.34
C PHE A 177 6.48 16.60 -13.51
N ALA A 178 5.66 16.94 -12.52
CA ALA A 178 4.21 16.84 -12.58
C ALA A 178 3.60 18.01 -13.34
N GLY A 179 3.08 17.78 -14.53
CA GLY A 179 2.46 18.82 -15.35
C GLY A 179 1.33 19.59 -14.65
N SER A 180 0.61 18.91 -13.75
CA SER A 180 -0.49 19.52 -12.97
C SER A 180 -0.01 20.54 -11.92
N ARG A 181 1.29 20.62 -11.62
CA ARG A 181 1.89 21.54 -10.65
C ARG A 181 2.96 22.43 -11.30
N ALA A 182 3.91 21.81 -12.02
CA ALA A 182 5.02 22.52 -12.66
C ALA A 182 4.63 23.23 -13.97
N GLY A 183 3.47 22.89 -14.57
CA GLY A 183 3.10 23.35 -15.90
C GLY A 183 3.91 22.72 -17.05
N ALA A 184 4.85 21.82 -16.73
CA ALA A 184 5.66 21.03 -17.65
C ALA A 184 5.68 19.57 -17.23
N LYS A 185 5.77 18.64 -18.18
CA LYS A 185 5.85 17.18 -17.95
C LYS A 185 6.69 16.54 -19.05
N SER A 186 6.84 15.22 -19.00
CA SER A 186 7.63 14.47 -19.99
C SER A 186 9.10 14.90 -20.04
N LEU A 187 9.64 15.30 -18.91
CA LEU A 187 11.02 15.76 -18.74
C LEU A 187 11.69 15.00 -17.61
N LEU A 188 12.95 14.61 -17.83
CA LEU A 188 13.81 14.07 -16.76
C LEU A 188 15.00 15.01 -16.56
N ALA A 189 15.33 15.27 -15.30
CA ALA A 189 16.47 16.07 -14.90
C ALA A 189 17.33 15.35 -13.87
N VAL A 190 18.60 15.72 -13.81
CA VAL A 190 19.56 15.25 -12.81
C VAL A 190 20.27 16.48 -12.23
N CYS A 191 20.41 16.56 -10.91
CA CYS A 191 21.23 17.53 -10.22
C CYS A 191 22.27 16.86 -9.31
N SER A 192 23.26 17.59 -8.86
CA SER A 192 24.16 17.13 -7.81
C SER A 192 23.47 17.17 -6.43
N MET A 193 23.96 16.35 -5.52
CA MET A 193 23.48 16.25 -4.14
C MET A 193 24.69 16.17 -3.20
N ASN A 194 24.54 16.62 -1.95
CA ASN A 194 25.59 16.42 -0.96
C ASN A 194 25.79 14.90 -0.65
N PRO A 195 26.99 14.46 -0.25
CA PRO A 195 27.27 13.04 0.01
C PRO A 195 26.41 12.41 1.11
N GLU A 196 25.85 13.20 2.01
CA GLU A 196 24.92 12.76 3.07
C GLU A 196 23.50 12.50 2.54
N GLY A 197 23.18 12.97 1.31
CA GLY A 197 21.87 12.80 0.70
C GLY A 197 20.77 13.70 1.28
N THR A 198 21.15 14.76 1.98
CA THR A 198 20.18 15.63 2.70
C THR A 198 19.86 16.95 1.99
N VAL A 199 20.67 17.33 1.00
CA VAL A 199 20.51 18.57 0.23
C VAL A 199 20.85 18.30 -1.24
N ALA A 200 19.91 18.58 -2.13
CA ALA A 200 20.14 18.59 -3.58
C ALA A 200 20.32 20.03 -4.07
N ASN A 201 21.27 20.23 -5.00
CA ASN A 201 21.64 21.53 -5.53
C ASN A 201 20.66 22.03 -6.63
N ASP A 202 20.82 23.31 -7.01
CA ASP A 202 19.99 23.95 -8.06
C ASP A 202 20.67 23.91 -9.44
N ASP A 203 21.64 23.02 -9.63
CA ASP A 203 22.41 22.79 -10.86
C ASP A 203 21.77 21.74 -11.79
N ALA A 204 20.44 21.62 -11.78
CA ALA A 204 19.73 20.60 -12.54
C ALA A 204 19.96 20.71 -14.05
N VAL A 205 20.32 19.60 -14.65
CA VAL A 205 20.49 19.42 -16.10
C VAL A 205 19.35 18.53 -16.61
N MET A 206 18.66 18.98 -17.66
CA MET A 206 17.68 18.14 -18.37
C MET A 206 18.43 17.04 -19.15
N VAL A 207 18.16 15.78 -18.83
CA VAL A 207 18.80 14.61 -19.45
C VAL A 207 17.92 13.92 -20.49
N LEU A 208 16.62 14.20 -20.48
CA LEU A 208 15.66 13.76 -21.49
C LEU A 208 14.53 14.77 -21.64
N ASP A 209 14.25 15.15 -22.88
CA ASP A 209 12.98 15.75 -23.31
C ASP A 209 12.19 14.69 -24.07
N GLY A 210 11.12 14.21 -23.46
CA GLY A 210 10.27 13.14 -24.00
C GLY A 210 9.05 13.61 -24.78
N HIS A 211 8.89 14.91 -25.05
CA HIS A 211 7.69 15.43 -25.71
C HIS A 211 7.41 14.81 -27.09
N LEU A 212 8.46 14.42 -27.82
CA LEU A 212 8.31 13.88 -29.18
C LEU A 212 7.94 12.38 -29.20
N ASP A 213 8.62 11.57 -28.40
CA ASP A 213 8.59 10.11 -28.54
C ASP A 213 8.53 9.33 -27.21
N GLU A 214 8.70 9.99 -26.07
CA GLU A 214 8.55 9.44 -24.73
C GLU A 214 7.50 10.23 -23.94
N ALA A 215 6.35 10.46 -24.55
CA ALA A 215 5.27 11.23 -23.95
C ALA A 215 4.94 10.71 -22.54
N THR A 216 4.77 11.62 -21.57
CA THR A 216 4.55 11.29 -20.15
C THR A 216 5.69 10.48 -19.52
N VAL A 217 6.94 10.62 -19.99
CA VAL A 217 8.07 10.01 -19.30
C VAL A 217 8.18 10.59 -17.88
N GLU A 218 8.29 9.69 -16.91
CA GLU A 218 8.36 9.99 -15.47
C GLU A 218 9.03 8.83 -14.72
N GLY A 219 8.96 8.74 -13.41
CA GLY A 219 9.37 7.57 -12.63
C GLY A 219 10.84 7.14 -12.78
N PRO A 220 11.82 8.07 -12.91
CA PRO A 220 13.19 7.64 -13.10
C PRO A 220 13.68 6.79 -11.93
N LYS A 221 14.46 5.75 -12.23
CA LYS A 221 15.26 5.00 -11.25
C LYS A 221 16.70 4.97 -11.73
N PHE A 222 17.61 5.47 -10.91
CA PHE A 222 18.98 5.77 -11.29
C PHE A 222 19.93 4.68 -10.78
N TYR A 223 20.72 4.11 -11.70
CA TYR A 223 21.67 3.03 -11.41
C TYR A 223 23.00 3.26 -12.10
N LYS A 224 24.06 2.59 -11.60
CA LYS A 224 25.37 2.50 -12.25
C LYS A 224 25.75 1.03 -12.44
N ARG A 225 26.22 0.64 -13.65
CA ARG A 225 26.63 -0.71 -13.98
C ARG A 225 27.65 -0.69 -15.14
N ASN A 226 28.73 -1.46 -15.00
CA ASN A 226 29.77 -1.61 -16.03
C ASN A 226 30.30 -0.27 -16.60
N GLY A 227 30.41 0.75 -15.73
CA GLY A 227 30.88 2.08 -16.11
C GLY A 227 29.88 2.89 -16.96
N TYR A 228 28.60 2.50 -16.97
CA TYR A 228 27.49 3.27 -17.50
C TYR A 228 26.55 3.72 -16.40
N TYR A 229 25.97 4.89 -16.57
CA TYR A 229 24.82 5.39 -15.84
C TYR A 229 23.55 4.98 -16.57
N TYR A 230 22.57 4.45 -15.85
CA TYR A 230 21.28 4.02 -16.37
C TYR A 230 20.15 4.75 -15.67
N ILE A 231 19.18 5.23 -16.43
CA ILE A 231 17.92 5.74 -15.90
C ILE A 231 16.80 4.88 -16.50
N PHE A 232 16.13 4.12 -15.64
CA PHE A 232 14.95 3.37 -16.00
C PHE A 232 13.75 4.29 -15.80
N ALA A 233 13.01 4.59 -16.84
CA ALA A 233 11.88 5.50 -16.79
C ALA A 233 10.72 5.01 -17.66
N PRO A 234 9.51 4.85 -17.12
CA PRO A 234 8.33 4.53 -17.92
C PRO A 234 7.89 5.75 -18.74
N ALA A 235 7.28 5.50 -19.88
CA ALA A 235 6.65 6.50 -20.73
C ALA A 235 5.32 5.99 -21.29
N GLY A 236 4.58 6.79 -22.05
CA GLY A 236 3.30 6.41 -22.67
C GLY A 236 2.10 6.46 -21.73
N GLY A 237 2.29 6.82 -20.47
CA GLY A 237 1.24 6.93 -19.44
C GLY A 237 0.78 5.59 -18.88
N VAL A 238 0.09 5.64 -17.73
CA VAL A 238 -0.26 4.47 -16.92
C VAL A 238 -1.09 3.40 -17.67
N PRO A 239 -2.11 3.73 -18.48
CA PRO A 239 -2.93 2.69 -19.12
C PRO A 239 -2.24 1.96 -20.27
N THR A 240 -1.31 2.62 -20.98
CA THR A 240 -0.75 2.18 -22.26
C THR A 240 0.76 2.29 -22.35
N GLY A 241 1.43 2.51 -21.21
CA GLY A 241 2.84 2.81 -21.13
C GLY A 241 3.76 1.63 -21.42
N TRP A 242 5.03 1.95 -21.46
CA TRP A 242 6.15 1.03 -21.66
C TRP A 242 7.31 1.45 -20.77
N GLN A 243 8.31 0.57 -20.61
CA GLN A 243 9.53 0.88 -19.90
C GLN A 243 10.62 1.28 -20.90
N THR A 244 11.11 2.51 -20.79
CA THR A 244 12.30 3.00 -21.46
C THR A 244 13.49 2.95 -20.52
N VAL A 245 14.68 2.69 -21.06
CA VAL A 245 15.95 2.79 -20.33
C VAL A 245 16.89 3.71 -21.09
N LEU A 246 17.46 4.67 -20.36
CA LEU A 246 18.49 5.57 -20.84
C LEU A 246 19.87 5.08 -20.35
N ARG A 247 20.91 5.22 -21.19
CA ARG A 247 22.29 4.81 -20.89
C ARG A 247 23.29 5.89 -21.31
N SER A 248 24.25 6.20 -20.44
CA SER A 248 25.34 7.14 -20.74
C SER A 248 26.63 6.75 -20.03
N LYS A 249 27.78 7.22 -20.57
CA LYS A 249 29.09 7.16 -19.90
C LYS A 249 29.30 8.27 -18.87
N THR A 250 28.47 9.30 -18.89
CA THR A 250 28.54 10.43 -17.97
C THR A 250 27.18 10.65 -17.30
N VAL A 251 27.21 11.11 -16.06
CA VAL A 251 26.00 11.27 -15.22
C VAL A 251 24.98 12.25 -15.79
N PHE A 252 25.45 13.27 -16.49
CA PHE A 252 24.58 14.30 -17.11
C PHE A 252 24.31 14.04 -18.60
N GLY A 253 24.73 12.89 -19.14
CA GLY A 253 24.51 12.53 -20.54
C GLY A 253 25.62 13.02 -21.49
N PRO A 254 25.40 12.99 -22.82
CA PRO A 254 24.14 12.60 -23.45
C PRO A 254 23.77 11.13 -23.24
N TYR A 255 22.48 10.85 -23.19
CA TYR A 255 21.94 9.49 -23.00
C TYR A 255 21.45 8.91 -24.33
N GLU A 256 21.82 7.67 -24.60
CA GLU A 256 21.11 6.79 -25.55
C GLU A 256 19.88 6.22 -24.87
N LYS A 257 18.79 5.90 -25.61
CA LYS A 257 17.59 5.33 -25.04
C LYS A 257 17.08 4.13 -25.81
N ARG A 258 16.40 3.21 -25.11
CA ARG A 258 15.71 2.05 -25.70
C ARG A 258 14.44 1.73 -24.91
N LYS A 259 13.38 1.35 -25.62
CA LYS A 259 12.25 0.65 -25.03
C LYS A 259 12.70 -0.79 -24.73
N VAL A 260 12.38 -1.31 -23.53
CA VAL A 260 12.86 -2.62 -23.06
C VAL A 260 11.76 -3.52 -22.52
N LEU A 261 10.55 -2.98 -22.32
CA LEU A 261 9.35 -3.72 -21.91
C LEU A 261 8.11 -2.97 -22.39
N GLU A 262 7.16 -3.68 -22.98
CA GLU A 262 5.83 -3.15 -23.29
C GLU A 262 4.77 -4.24 -23.10
N GLN A 263 3.48 -3.90 -23.14
CA GLN A 263 2.38 -4.85 -23.00
C GLN A 263 2.46 -6.00 -24.00
N GLY A 264 2.79 -5.72 -25.24
CA GLY A 264 2.76 -6.67 -26.32
C GLY A 264 1.38 -7.33 -26.47
N LYS A 265 1.35 -8.66 -26.55
CA LYS A 265 0.13 -9.47 -26.69
C LYS A 265 -0.44 -9.96 -25.34
N THR A 266 0.03 -9.43 -24.21
CA THR A 266 -0.38 -9.86 -22.87
C THR A 266 -1.56 -9.04 -22.34
N ALA A 267 -2.21 -9.55 -21.28
CA ALA A 267 -3.25 -8.82 -20.55
C ALA A 267 -2.69 -7.82 -19.52
N ILE A 268 -1.34 -7.72 -19.37
CA ILE A 268 -0.67 -6.83 -18.43
C ILE A 268 -0.36 -5.53 -19.15
N ASN A 269 -1.33 -4.61 -19.13
CA ASN A 269 -1.22 -3.31 -19.80
C ASN A 269 -0.31 -2.34 -19.02
N GLY A 270 0.26 -1.40 -19.74
CA GLY A 270 0.95 -0.25 -19.21
C GLY A 270 1.98 -0.57 -18.14
N PRO A 271 3.01 -1.43 -18.39
CA PRO A 271 4.09 -1.60 -17.43
C PRO A 271 4.66 -0.23 -17.05
N HIS A 272 4.52 0.13 -15.78
CA HIS A 272 4.81 1.51 -15.37
C HIS A 272 5.49 1.51 -14.01
N GLN A 273 6.39 2.45 -13.79
CA GLN A 273 7.18 2.65 -12.59
C GLN A 273 7.67 1.34 -11.95
N GLY A 274 8.97 1.17 -11.84
CA GLY A 274 9.49 -0.07 -11.31
C GLY A 274 10.96 -0.01 -10.94
N ALA A 275 11.51 -1.14 -10.51
CA ALA A 275 12.86 -1.25 -10.00
C ALA A 275 13.57 -2.48 -10.55
N TRP A 276 14.82 -2.31 -10.94
CA TRP A 276 15.73 -3.41 -11.20
C TRP A 276 16.35 -3.90 -9.88
N VAL A 277 16.29 -5.20 -9.65
CA VAL A 277 16.89 -5.87 -8.48
C VAL A 277 17.62 -7.12 -8.94
N GLN A 278 18.84 -7.33 -8.44
CA GLN A 278 19.62 -8.54 -8.68
C GLN A 278 19.57 -9.46 -7.47
N THR A 279 19.40 -10.77 -7.70
CA THR A 279 19.49 -11.79 -6.63
C THR A 279 20.93 -11.98 -6.15
N GLN A 280 21.11 -12.58 -4.98
CA GLN A 280 22.44 -12.98 -4.46
C GLN A 280 23.12 -14.05 -5.33
N THR A 281 22.36 -14.73 -6.19
CA THR A 281 22.90 -15.72 -7.17
C THR A 281 23.19 -15.10 -8.54
N GLY A 282 22.92 -13.79 -8.72
CA GLY A 282 23.23 -13.04 -9.93
C GLY A 282 22.14 -13.03 -10.99
N GLU A 283 20.91 -13.49 -10.70
CA GLU A 283 19.77 -13.28 -11.61
C GLU A 283 19.24 -11.85 -11.49
N ASP A 284 18.87 -11.26 -12.62
CA ASP A 284 18.28 -9.92 -12.68
C ASP A 284 16.77 -10.00 -12.81
N TRP A 285 16.06 -9.13 -12.10
CA TRP A 285 14.61 -9.07 -12.03
C TRP A 285 14.13 -7.63 -12.04
N PHE A 286 12.89 -7.41 -12.54
CA PHE A 286 12.30 -6.10 -12.63
C PHE A 286 10.88 -6.08 -12.04
N PHE A 287 10.62 -5.17 -11.13
CA PHE A 287 9.30 -4.88 -10.60
C PHE A 287 8.64 -3.80 -11.45
N HIS A 288 7.33 -3.85 -11.60
CA HIS A 288 6.52 -2.77 -12.15
C HIS A 288 5.09 -2.90 -11.65
N PHE A 289 4.28 -1.87 -11.79
CA PHE A 289 2.86 -2.00 -11.53
C PHE A 289 2.03 -2.10 -12.82
N GLN A 290 0.79 -2.56 -12.65
CA GLN A 290 -0.31 -2.48 -13.61
C GLN A 290 -1.49 -1.78 -12.94
N ASP A 291 -2.13 -0.82 -13.59
CA ASP A 291 -3.38 -0.21 -13.10
C ASP A 291 -4.58 -1.13 -13.37
N LYS A 292 -5.31 -1.46 -12.32
CA LYS A 292 -6.50 -2.33 -12.34
C LYS A 292 -7.75 -1.62 -11.80
N GLY A 293 -7.89 -0.32 -12.07
CA GLY A 293 -9.06 0.48 -11.70
C GLY A 293 -9.33 0.44 -10.20
N ALA A 294 -10.48 -0.08 -9.77
CA ALA A 294 -10.84 -0.15 -8.35
C ALA A 294 -9.82 -0.89 -7.46
N HIS A 295 -9.08 -1.85 -8.00
CA HIS A 295 -8.03 -2.55 -7.24
C HIS A 295 -6.73 -1.76 -7.12
N GLY A 296 -6.62 -0.62 -7.81
CA GLY A 296 -5.43 0.22 -7.83
C GLY A 296 -4.28 -0.36 -8.65
N ARG A 297 -3.08 -0.03 -8.26
CA ARG A 297 -1.84 -0.37 -8.96
C ARG A 297 -1.18 -1.59 -8.34
N ILE A 298 -1.46 -2.74 -8.93
CA ILE A 298 -0.98 -4.06 -8.48
C ILE A 298 0.44 -4.34 -9.00
N VAL A 299 1.27 -5.02 -8.20
CA VAL A 299 2.71 -5.18 -8.47
C VAL A 299 3.00 -6.49 -9.18
N HIS A 300 3.78 -6.40 -10.24
CA HIS A 300 4.28 -7.52 -11.04
C HIS A 300 5.79 -7.68 -10.88
N LEU A 301 6.27 -8.90 -11.08
CA LEU A 301 7.69 -9.26 -11.13
C LEU A 301 8.00 -9.88 -12.48
N GLN A 302 9.04 -9.37 -13.15
CA GLN A 302 9.46 -9.86 -14.48
C GLN A 302 10.89 -10.39 -14.42
N PRO A 303 11.21 -11.49 -15.12
CA PRO A 303 12.59 -11.85 -15.38
C PRO A 303 13.27 -10.76 -16.22
N MET A 304 14.55 -10.55 -16.01
CA MET A 304 15.32 -9.57 -16.77
C MET A 304 16.69 -10.14 -17.14
N LYS A 305 17.23 -9.72 -18.28
CA LYS A 305 18.59 -10.10 -18.73
C LYS A 305 19.29 -8.89 -19.32
N TRP A 306 20.62 -8.85 -19.17
CA TRP A 306 21.46 -7.87 -19.84
C TRP A 306 22.04 -8.46 -21.13
N ILE A 307 21.84 -7.79 -22.26
CA ILE A 307 22.35 -8.14 -23.57
C ILE A 307 23.07 -6.92 -24.17
N ASN A 308 24.37 -7.01 -24.37
CA ASN A 308 25.21 -5.90 -24.85
C ASN A 308 25.04 -4.60 -24.02
N ASP A 309 25.02 -4.76 -22.69
CA ASP A 309 24.79 -3.68 -21.72
C ASP A 309 23.44 -2.94 -21.89
N TRP A 310 22.42 -3.63 -22.42
CA TRP A 310 21.02 -3.20 -22.41
C TRP A 310 20.16 -4.24 -21.68
N PRO A 311 19.24 -3.82 -20.82
CA PRO A 311 18.29 -4.76 -20.22
C PRO A 311 17.21 -5.16 -21.24
N VAL A 312 16.78 -6.41 -21.13
CA VAL A 312 15.60 -6.97 -21.77
C VAL A 312 14.73 -7.52 -20.67
N ILE A 313 13.53 -6.98 -20.50
CA ILE A 313 12.64 -7.26 -19.37
C ILE A 313 11.45 -8.10 -19.84
N GLY A 314 11.12 -9.16 -19.08
CA GLY A 314 10.08 -10.11 -19.50
C GLY A 314 10.56 -11.10 -20.55
N MET A 315 9.69 -11.45 -21.49
CA MET A 315 9.97 -12.41 -22.57
C MET A 315 10.04 -11.70 -23.92
N ASP A 316 11.22 -11.59 -24.45
CA ASP A 316 11.50 -11.11 -25.82
C ASP A 316 11.39 -12.29 -26.79
N LYS A 317 10.21 -12.45 -27.43
CA LYS A 317 9.90 -13.60 -28.31
C LYS A 317 10.40 -13.42 -29.73
N ASP A 318 10.45 -12.20 -30.21
CA ASP A 318 10.84 -11.83 -31.57
C ASP A 318 12.29 -11.33 -31.67
N LYS A 319 12.94 -11.17 -30.51
CA LYS A 319 14.36 -10.81 -30.37
C LYS A 319 14.68 -9.39 -30.85
N ASP A 320 13.76 -8.47 -30.71
CA ASP A 320 13.96 -7.06 -31.04
C ASP A 320 14.57 -6.24 -29.88
N GLY A 321 14.68 -6.84 -28.70
CA GLY A 321 15.21 -6.23 -27.47
C GLY A 321 14.14 -5.65 -26.56
N THR A 322 12.86 -5.76 -26.93
CA THR A 322 11.71 -5.34 -26.12
C THR A 322 10.95 -6.57 -25.61
N GLY A 323 10.86 -6.77 -24.30
CA GLY A 323 10.14 -7.91 -23.76
C GLY A 323 8.65 -7.64 -23.50
N GLU A 324 7.91 -8.73 -23.32
CA GLU A 324 6.51 -8.74 -22.89
C GLU A 324 6.40 -9.27 -21.45
N PRO A 325 5.47 -8.77 -20.59
CA PRO A 325 5.28 -9.28 -19.26
C PRO A 325 4.91 -10.77 -19.20
N VAL A 326 5.39 -11.48 -18.18
CA VAL A 326 4.97 -12.86 -17.90
C VAL A 326 3.82 -12.88 -16.90
N THR A 327 2.89 -13.82 -17.07
CA THR A 327 1.78 -14.07 -16.13
C THR A 327 2.13 -15.15 -15.10
N VAL A 328 2.89 -16.15 -15.49
CA VAL A 328 3.43 -17.22 -14.65
C VAL A 328 4.87 -17.44 -15.05
N TYR A 329 5.75 -17.61 -14.07
CA TYR A 329 7.16 -17.88 -14.33
C TYR A 329 7.81 -18.65 -13.17
N LYS A 330 9.02 -19.18 -13.37
CA LYS A 330 9.82 -19.77 -12.29
C LYS A 330 10.18 -18.70 -11.25
N LYS A 331 10.19 -19.06 -9.99
CA LYS A 331 10.62 -18.16 -8.90
C LYS A 331 12.08 -17.73 -9.10
N PRO A 332 12.46 -16.52 -8.62
CA PRO A 332 13.85 -16.11 -8.55
C PRO A 332 14.71 -17.13 -7.82
N ASN A 333 15.88 -17.42 -8.39
CA ASN A 333 16.88 -18.22 -7.69
C ASN A 333 17.59 -17.37 -6.63
N VAL A 334 17.25 -17.62 -5.38
CA VAL A 334 17.86 -16.97 -4.20
C VAL A 334 18.68 -17.96 -3.37
N GLY A 335 19.01 -19.15 -3.95
CA GLY A 335 19.81 -20.19 -3.32
C GLY A 335 19.10 -20.99 -2.22
N LYS A 336 17.88 -20.60 -1.82
CA LYS A 336 17.09 -21.24 -0.76
C LYS A 336 15.59 -21.16 -1.11
N THR A 337 14.81 -22.03 -0.45
CA THR A 337 13.34 -21.95 -0.50
C THR A 337 12.83 -21.32 0.79
N TYR A 338 11.84 -20.44 0.66
CA TYR A 338 11.22 -19.76 1.79
C TYR A 338 9.72 -20.08 1.87
N PRO A 339 9.11 -19.99 3.07
CA PRO A 339 7.69 -20.24 3.25
C PRO A 339 6.85 -19.19 2.52
N ILE A 340 5.63 -19.56 2.18
CA ILE A 340 4.63 -18.63 1.65
C ILE A 340 4.33 -17.56 2.69
N MET A 341 4.37 -16.31 2.25
CA MET A 341 4.05 -15.12 3.04
C MET A 341 3.28 -14.13 2.18
N THR A 342 2.40 -13.37 2.81
CA THR A 342 1.64 -12.28 2.18
C THR A 342 1.53 -11.11 3.15
N PRO A 343 1.30 -9.87 2.67
CA PRO A 343 0.82 -8.81 3.54
C PRO A 343 -0.47 -9.24 4.27
N PRO A 344 -0.69 -8.77 5.51
CA PRO A 344 -1.90 -9.10 6.25
C PRO A 344 -3.14 -8.49 5.59
N ASP A 345 -4.26 -9.21 5.63
CA ASP A 345 -5.57 -8.71 5.20
C ASP A 345 -6.61 -8.76 6.32
N SER A 346 -6.71 -9.88 7.03
CA SER A 346 -7.63 -10.07 8.15
C SER A 346 -7.04 -9.54 9.46
N ASP A 347 -7.91 -9.15 10.40
CA ASP A 347 -7.50 -8.67 11.72
C ASP A 347 -8.47 -9.17 12.80
N GLU A 348 -7.92 -9.79 13.83
CA GLU A 348 -8.67 -10.25 15.01
C GLU A 348 -8.69 -9.19 16.12
N PHE A 349 -8.01 -8.07 15.94
CA PHE A 349 -7.87 -6.95 16.89
C PHE A 349 -7.49 -7.35 18.33
N ASN A 350 -6.82 -8.49 18.48
CA ASN A 350 -6.44 -9.08 19.78
C ASN A 350 -5.03 -8.67 20.26
N THR A 351 -4.42 -7.70 19.59
CA THR A 351 -3.12 -7.13 19.93
C THR A 351 -3.26 -5.68 20.41
N PRO A 352 -2.30 -5.15 21.21
CA PRO A 352 -2.34 -3.78 21.68
C PRO A 352 -1.99 -2.74 20.60
N LYS A 353 -1.79 -3.18 19.35
CA LYS A 353 -1.49 -2.31 18.21
C LYS A 353 -2.44 -2.64 17.07
N LEU A 354 -2.86 -1.61 16.35
CA LEU A 354 -3.59 -1.76 15.10
C LEU A 354 -2.70 -2.47 14.08
N GLY A 355 -3.26 -3.41 13.32
CA GLY A 355 -2.55 -4.12 12.26
C GLY A 355 -2.00 -3.17 11.19
N LEU A 356 -0.86 -3.52 10.59
CA LEU A 356 -0.19 -2.67 9.60
C LEU A 356 -1.02 -2.47 8.30
N GLN A 357 -1.99 -3.33 8.01
CA GLN A 357 -2.88 -3.17 6.84
C GLN A 357 -3.77 -1.94 6.92
N TRP A 358 -3.96 -1.36 8.10
CA TRP A 358 -4.87 -0.26 8.33
C TRP A 358 -4.22 1.12 8.10
N GLN A 359 -4.96 1.98 7.43
CA GLN A 359 -4.59 3.38 7.19
C GLN A 359 -5.80 4.30 7.40
N TRP A 360 -5.51 5.54 7.84
CA TRP A 360 -6.47 6.62 7.93
C TRP A 360 -6.42 7.50 6.68
N HIS A 361 -7.49 8.27 6.42
CA HIS A 361 -7.55 9.20 5.27
C HIS A 361 -6.85 10.53 5.52
N ALA A 362 -6.36 10.76 6.73
CA ALA A 362 -5.61 11.95 7.15
C ALA A 362 -4.71 11.60 8.33
N ASN A 363 -3.90 12.55 8.81
CA ASN A 363 -3.12 12.38 10.02
C ASN A 363 -4.00 11.98 11.20
N PRO A 364 -3.80 10.78 11.79
CA PRO A 364 -4.72 10.25 12.79
C PRO A 364 -4.65 11.01 14.11
N GLN A 365 -5.82 11.12 14.72
CA GLN A 365 -5.96 11.57 16.11
C GLN A 365 -6.20 10.36 17.01
N VAL A 366 -5.54 10.31 18.16
CA VAL A 366 -5.60 9.17 19.08
C VAL A 366 -7.03 8.83 19.52
N TYR A 367 -7.91 9.84 19.57
CA TYR A 367 -9.29 9.69 19.99
C TYR A 367 -10.26 9.22 18.86
N TRP A 368 -9.78 8.98 17.62
CA TRP A 368 -10.63 8.41 16.57
C TRP A 368 -10.96 6.95 16.83
N GLY A 369 -9.98 6.21 17.35
CA GLY A 369 -10.15 4.80 17.70
C GLY A 369 -8.87 4.23 18.31
N MET A 370 -9.04 3.15 19.06
CA MET A 370 -7.91 2.49 19.71
C MET A 370 -8.18 1.00 19.94
N PRO A 371 -7.13 0.16 19.92
CA PRO A 371 -7.24 -1.22 20.38
C PRO A 371 -7.54 -1.25 21.89
N THR A 372 -8.23 -2.30 22.32
CA THR A 372 -8.56 -2.49 23.72
C THR A 372 -7.83 -3.71 24.29
N SER A 373 -7.70 -3.78 25.61
CA SER A 373 -7.19 -4.96 26.31
C SER A 373 -8.16 -6.15 26.27
N MET A 374 -9.37 -5.96 25.77
CA MET A 374 -10.43 -6.96 25.69
C MET A 374 -10.47 -7.66 24.31
N GLY A 375 -9.52 -7.37 23.41
CA GLY A 375 -9.41 -8.04 22.11
C GLY A 375 -10.40 -7.55 21.05
N TYR A 376 -10.67 -6.24 21.01
CA TYR A 376 -11.39 -5.59 19.91
C TYR A 376 -10.84 -4.18 19.67
N PHE A 377 -11.08 -3.64 18.47
CA PHE A 377 -10.78 -2.25 18.16
C PHE A 377 -12.03 -1.40 18.42
N ASN A 378 -11.87 -0.33 19.22
CA ASN A 378 -12.95 0.60 19.50
C ASN A 378 -12.83 1.85 18.64
N LEU A 379 -13.85 2.12 17.80
CA LEU A 379 -13.93 3.28 16.93
C LEU A 379 -15.03 4.22 17.46
N PHE A 380 -14.70 5.50 17.68
CA PHE A 380 -15.62 6.47 18.28
C PHE A 380 -16.38 7.27 17.24
N CYS A 381 -17.64 7.59 17.52
CA CYS A 381 -18.47 8.41 16.65
C CYS A 381 -18.04 9.87 16.71
N HIS A 382 -17.46 10.38 15.63
CA HIS A 382 -17.04 11.77 15.49
C HIS A 382 -17.99 12.58 14.62
N PRO A 383 -18.13 13.89 14.89
CA PRO A 383 -18.91 14.73 13.99
C PRO A 383 -18.30 14.78 12.60
N MET A 384 -19.12 14.81 11.57
CA MET A 384 -18.62 15.14 10.24
C MET A 384 -17.99 16.56 10.27
N PRO A 385 -16.90 16.80 9.52
CA PRO A 385 -16.36 18.14 9.38
C PRO A 385 -17.42 19.11 8.90
N GLU A 386 -17.44 20.33 9.41
CA GLU A 386 -18.53 21.32 9.19
C GLU A 386 -18.82 21.61 7.70
N LYS A 387 -17.79 21.49 6.84
CA LYS A 387 -17.92 21.71 5.39
C LYS A 387 -18.01 20.41 4.58
N ALA A 388 -18.02 19.27 5.24
CA ALA A 388 -18.11 17.98 4.56
C ALA A 388 -19.48 17.81 3.93
N VAL A 389 -19.49 17.40 2.66
CA VAL A 389 -20.69 17.11 1.89
C VAL A 389 -21.02 15.62 1.92
N ASN A 390 -20.00 14.79 1.96
CA ASN A 390 -20.10 13.34 1.94
C ASN A 390 -18.85 12.71 2.59
N LEU A 391 -18.70 11.38 2.57
CA LEU A 391 -17.58 10.68 3.21
C LEU A 391 -16.22 11.01 2.60
N PHE A 392 -16.15 11.57 1.40
CA PHE A 392 -14.87 11.96 0.77
C PHE A 392 -14.13 13.04 1.58
N ASP A 393 -14.87 13.85 2.32
CA ASP A 393 -14.31 14.91 3.16
C ASP A 393 -14.02 14.45 4.62
N VAL A 394 -14.26 13.15 4.95
CA VAL A 394 -14.15 12.64 6.32
C VAL A 394 -12.75 12.10 6.60
N PRO A 395 -12.02 12.64 7.61
CA PRO A 395 -10.64 12.25 7.89
C PRO A 395 -10.51 10.91 8.65
N ASN A 396 -11.47 10.57 9.51
CA ASN A 396 -11.44 9.42 10.41
C ASN A 396 -12.03 8.14 9.79
N ILE A 397 -11.84 7.93 8.50
CA ILE A 397 -12.11 6.65 7.84
C ILE A 397 -10.90 5.75 8.04
N LEU A 398 -11.12 4.60 8.68
CA LEU A 398 -10.12 3.55 8.88
C LEU A 398 -10.30 2.48 7.82
N ALA A 399 -9.35 2.35 6.90
CA ALA A 399 -9.53 1.45 5.76
C ALA A 399 -8.23 0.76 5.35
N GLN A 400 -8.35 -0.32 4.60
CA GLN A 400 -7.24 -1.05 4.02
C GLN A 400 -7.44 -1.29 2.52
N LYS A 401 -6.38 -1.69 1.83
CA LYS A 401 -6.37 -1.99 0.40
C LYS A 401 -7.25 -3.20 0.09
N LEU A 402 -7.82 -3.27 -1.12
CA LEU A 402 -8.48 -4.49 -1.61
C LEU A 402 -7.42 -5.57 -1.87
N PRO A 403 -7.47 -6.75 -1.19
CA PRO A 403 -6.34 -7.70 -1.19
C PRO A 403 -6.35 -8.69 -2.35
N ALA A 404 -7.40 -8.72 -3.17
CA ALA A 404 -7.57 -9.64 -4.29
C ALA A 404 -8.58 -9.13 -5.31
N ASN A 405 -8.64 -9.79 -6.47
CA ASN A 405 -9.64 -9.49 -7.51
C ASN A 405 -11.07 -9.81 -7.03
N GLU A 406 -11.21 -10.90 -6.28
CA GLU A 406 -12.48 -11.36 -5.72
C GLU A 406 -12.29 -11.79 -4.27
N PHE A 407 -13.19 -11.40 -3.41
CA PHE A 407 -13.18 -11.75 -1.99
C PHE A 407 -14.50 -11.42 -1.31
N THR A 408 -14.69 -12.01 -0.14
CA THR A 408 -15.72 -11.63 0.82
C THR A 408 -15.06 -11.07 2.07
N ALA A 409 -15.39 -9.84 2.46
CA ALA A 409 -14.92 -9.21 3.69
C ALA A 409 -16.08 -9.10 4.70
N THR A 410 -15.88 -9.64 5.90
CA THR A 410 -16.90 -9.67 6.96
C THR A 410 -16.35 -9.08 8.24
N ALA A 411 -17.08 -8.16 8.86
CA ALA A 411 -16.81 -7.60 10.17
C ALA A 411 -17.84 -8.07 11.20
N LYS A 412 -17.40 -8.45 12.40
CA LYS A 412 -18.27 -8.61 13.58
C LYS A 412 -18.15 -7.37 14.43
N MET A 413 -19.30 -6.74 14.72
CA MET A 413 -19.36 -5.42 15.34
C MET A 413 -20.40 -5.41 16.46
N THR A 414 -20.12 -4.60 17.49
CA THR A 414 -21.10 -4.25 18.54
C THR A 414 -21.17 -2.74 18.65
N PHE A 415 -22.33 -2.16 18.28
CA PHE A 415 -22.53 -0.70 18.28
C PHE A 415 -23.18 -0.25 19.58
N ASN A 416 -22.42 0.51 20.35
CA ASN A 416 -22.83 1.14 21.60
C ASN A 416 -23.16 2.61 21.35
N ALA A 417 -24.19 2.86 20.56
CA ALA A 417 -24.69 4.21 20.33
C ALA A 417 -25.21 4.83 21.65
N ARG A 418 -24.95 6.11 21.85
CA ARG A 418 -25.42 6.91 22.97
C ARG A 418 -26.49 7.91 22.60
N PHE A 419 -26.41 8.43 21.37
CA PHE A 419 -27.27 9.49 20.88
C PHE A 419 -27.87 9.14 19.53
N ASP A 420 -29.07 9.61 19.28
CA ASP A 420 -29.67 9.55 17.97
C ASP A 420 -28.84 10.35 16.96
N GLY A 421 -28.73 9.86 15.74
CA GLY A 421 -27.87 10.42 14.71
C GLY A 421 -26.46 9.81 14.67
N GLU A 422 -26.06 9.01 15.66
CA GLU A 422 -24.81 8.25 15.59
C GLU A 422 -24.92 7.08 14.61
N SER A 423 -23.86 6.86 13.84
CA SER A 423 -23.83 5.81 12.83
C SER A 423 -22.43 5.19 12.69
N VAL A 424 -22.43 3.92 12.29
CA VAL A 424 -21.21 3.17 11.97
C VAL A 424 -21.39 2.44 10.65
N SER A 425 -20.30 2.22 9.91
CA SER A 425 -20.43 1.62 8.58
C SER A 425 -19.28 0.71 8.22
N LEU A 426 -19.58 -0.27 7.36
CA LEU A 426 -18.61 -0.96 6.51
C LEU A 426 -18.66 -0.32 5.12
N VAL A 427 -17.56 0.24 4.64
CA VAL A 427 -17.48 1.07 3.42
C VAL A 427 -16.52 0.50 2.38
N ILE A 428 -16.89 0.57 1.10
CA ILE A 428 -15.98 0.53 -0.05
C ILE A 428 -15.81 1.96 -0.53
N MET A 429 -14.60 2.50 -0.40
CA MET A 429 -14.29 3.92 -0.57
C MET A 429 -13.36 4.16 -1.76
N GLY A 430 -13.81 4.94 -2.73
CA GLY A 430 -13.07 5.46 -3.88
C GLY A 430 -13.61 6.84 -4.28
N LEU A 431 -13.48 7.20 -5.56
CA LEU A 431 -14.11 8.41 -6.13
C LEU A 431 -15.65 8.30 -6.16
N ASP A 432 -16.14 7.07 -6.21
CA ASP A 432 -17.50 6.67 -5.83
C ASP A 432 -17.37 5.78 -4.60
N TYR A 433 -18.36 5.77 -3.72
CA TYR A 433 -18.40 4.85 -2.59
C TYR A 433 -19.78 4.28 -2.32
N SER A 434 -19.81 3.15 -1.65
CA SER A 434 -21.02 2.59 -1.05
C SER A 434 -20.71 1.95 0.28
N HIS A 435 -21.64 2.04 1.23
CA HIS A 435 -21.46 1.49 2.56
C HIS A 435 -22.74 0.95 3.16
N LEU A 436 -22.63 -0.04 4.05
CA LEU A 436 -23.70 -0.41 4.97
C LEU A 436 -23.63 0.50 6.18
N LYS A 437 -24.63 1.35 6.36
CA LYS A 437 -24.78 2.28 7.47
C LYS A 437 -25.71 1.70 8.52
N VAL A 438 -25.23 1.51 9.73
CA VAL A 438 -26.06 1.24 10.91
C VAL A 438 -26.16 2.53 11.71
N LYS A 439 -27.41 3.08 11.82
CA LYS A 439 -27.67 4.37 12.48
C LYS A 439 -28.65 4.20 13.63
N GLN A 440 -28.40 4.90 14.75
CA GLN A 440 -29.36 5.03 15.84
C GLN A 440 -30.40 6.13 15.52
N GLN A 441 -31.68 5.78 15.69
CA GLN A 441 -32.80 6.66 15.47
C GLN A 441 -33.93 6.31 16.44
N ASN A 442 -34.39 7.27 17.25
CA ASN A 442 -35.41 7.07 18.31
C ASN A 442 -35.00 5.92 19.28
N GLY A 443 -33.72 5.82 19.64
CA GLY A 443 -33.21 4.77 20.51
C GLY A 443 -33.10 3.37 19.88
N GLU A 444 -33.40 3.19 18.60
CA GLU A 444 -33.35 1.92 17.87
C GLU A 444 -32.31 1.97 16.74
N LEU A 445 -31.78 0.80 16.38
CA LEU A 445 -30.80 0.69 15.29
C LEU A 445 -31.48 0.30 13.98
N PHE A 446 -31.09 1.00 12.93
CA PHE A 446 -31.53 0.75 11.56
C PHE A 446 -30.32 0.57 10.64
N ILE A 447 -30.45 -0.33 9.67
CA ILE A 447 -29.42 -0.56 8.65
C ILE A 447 -29.97 -0.20 7.26
N SER A 448 -29.11 0.43 6.45
CA SER A 448 -29.38 0.79 5.07
C SER A 448 -28.08 0.71 4.24
N GLN A 449 -28.22 0.56 2.94
CA GLN A 449 -27.11 0.84 2.02
C GLN A 449 -27.16 2.31 1.62
N VAL A 450 -26.00 2.97 1.68
CA VAL A 450 -25.83 4.34 1.19
C VAL A 450 -24.81 4.34 0.07
N THR A 451 -25.10 5.02 -1.03
CA THR A 451 -24.22 5.10 -2.21
C THR A 451 -24.04 6.56 -2.62
N CYS A 452 -22.81 6.94 -2.93
CA CYS A 452 -22.46 8.24 -3.46
C CYS A 452 -21.64 8.07 -4.75
N LYS A 453 -22.13 8.63 -5.83
CA LYS A 453 -21.39 8.73 -7.11
C LYS A 453 -20.74 10.11 -7.23
N ASN A 454 -19.52 10.15 -7.81
CA ASN A 454 -18.74 11.37 -7.97
C ASN A 454 -18.55 12.12 -6.62
N ALA A 455 -18.18 11.39 -5.57
CA ALA A 455 -17.98 11.95 -4.24
C ALA A 455 -16.91 13.06 -4.23
N ASP A 456 -15.87 12.93 -5.05
CA ASP A 456 -14.84 13.94 -5.32
C ASP A 456 -15.37 15.25 -5.92
N LYS A 457 -16.55 15.21 -6.54
CA LYS A 457 -17.26 16.34 -7.14
C LYS A 457 -18.48 16.77 -6.32
N LYS A 458 -18.48 16.50 -5.02
CA LYS A 458 -19.57 16.80 -4.10
C LYS A 458 -20.87 16.07 -4.44
N GLY A 459 -20.78 14.83 -4.94
CA GLY A 459 -21.93 13.97 -5.19
C GLY A 459 -22.80 13.82 -3.93
N VAL A 460 -24.10 13.67 -4.13
CA VAL A 460 -25.08 13.50 -3.06
C VAL A 460 -25.29 12.02 -2.81
N GLU A 461 -25.40 11.65 -1.55
CA GLU A 461 -25.72 10.29 -1.12
C GLU A 461 -27.16 9.91 -1.47
N THR A 462 -27.34 8.67 -1.92
CA THR A 462 -28.65 8.01 -2.03
C THR A 462 -28.71 6.87 -1.03
N GLU A 463 -29.82 6.73 -0.32
CA GLU A 463 -30.00 5.75 0.74
C GLU A 463 -31.15 4.79 0.41
N SER A 464 -30.91 3.49 0.54
CA SER A 464 -31.93 2.46 0.41
C SER A 464 -32.92 2.53 1.57
N LYS A 465 -34.07 1.84 1.45
CA LYS A 465 -35.00 1.71 2.57
C LYS A 465 -34.30 1.09 3.79
N ALA A 466 -34.35 1.79 4.93
CA ALA A 466 -33.81 1.32 6.17
C ALA A 466 -34.59 0.13 6.75
N VAL A 467 -33.85 -0.83 7.32
CA VAL A 467 -34.39 -2.02 8.00
C VAL A 467 -34.01 -1.95 9.48
N LYS A 468 -34.96 -2.20 10.36
CA LYS A 468 -34.73 -2.21 11.81
C LYS A 468 -33.84 -3.41 12.18
N LEU A 469 -32.74 -3.15 12.90
CA LEU A 469 -31.88 -4.17 13.50
C LEU A 469 -32.39 -4.51 14.91
N GLY A 470 -32.59 -5.80 15.18
CA GLY A 470 -33.07 -6.27 16.50
C GLY A 470 -31.95 -6.47 17.52
N SER A 471 -30.72 -6.08 17.25
CA SER A 471 -29.55 -6.33 18.09
C SER A 471 -28.51 -5.21 17.95
N LYS A 472 -27.77 -4.95 19.05
CA LYS A 472 -26.58 -4.08 19.03
C LYS A 472 -25.35 -4.79 18.43
N SER A 473 -25.31 -6.13 18.45
CA SER A 473 -24.26 -6.94 17.86
C SER A 473 -24.75 -7.53 16.53
N PHE A 474 -23.96 -7.36 15.49
CA PHE A 474 -24.29 -7.75 14.12
C PHE A 474 -23.02 -8.00 13.31
N TYR A 475 -23.20 -8.56 12.13
CA TYR A 475 -22.16 -8.78 11.14
C TYR A 475 -22.49 -7.99 9.89
N LEU A 476 -21.51 -7.23 9.38
CA LEU A 476 -21.58 -6.56 8.09
C LEU A 476 -20.65 -7.25 7.11
N GLN A 477 -21.10 -7.43 5.88
CA GLN A 477 -20.38 -8.14 4.86
C GLN A 477 -20.43 -7.41 3.53
N VAL A 478 -19.31 -7.39 2.80
CA VAL A 478 -19.26 -7.01 1.40
C VAL A 478 -18.58 -8.13 0.62
N GLN A 479 -19.20 -8.57 -0.47
CA GLN A 479 -18.61 -9.44 -1.47
C GLN A 479 -18.15 -8.57 -2.64
N VAL A 480 -16.88 -8.67 -2.98
CA VAL A 480 -16.28 -8.01 -4.15
C VAL A 480 -16.03 -9.08 -5.21
N LYS A 481 -16.56 -8.88 -6.41
CA LYS A 481 -16.40 -9.73 -7.59
C LYS A 481 -15.50 -9.05 -8.62
N GLU A 482 -15.11 -9.81 -9.64
CA GLU A 482 -14.33 -9.31 -10.76
C GLU A 482 -14.90 -8.00 -11.32
N GLY A 483 -14.01 -7.07 -11.69
CA GLY A 483 -14.40 -5.74 -12.15
C GLY A 483 -14.85 -4.79 -11.03
N GLY A 484 -14.69 -5.16 -9.76
CA GLY A 484 -15.01 -4.32 -8.62
C GLY A 484 -16.50 -4.20 -8.33
N ILE A 485 -17.30 -5.20 -8.68
CA ILE A 485 -18.74 -5.26 -8.35
C ILE A 485 -18.88 -5.70 -6.89
N CYS A 486 -19.53 -4.87 -6.08
CA CYS A 486 -19.70 -5.05 -4.64
C CYS A 486 -21.17 -5.31 -4.30
N SER A 487 -21.45 -6.43 -3.63
CA SER A 487 -22.77 -6.75 -3.07
C SER A 487 -22.70 -6.73 -1.55
N PHE A 488 -23.70 -6.15 -0.90
CA PHE A 488 -23.70 -5.97 0.54
C PHE A 488 -24.73 -6.85 1.24
N SER A 489 -24.39 -7.32 2.43
CA SER A 489 -25.28 -8.12 3.28
C SER A 489 -24.97 -7.93 4.76
N TYR A 490 -25.93 -8.29 5.62
CA TYR A 490 -25.76 -8.28 7.07
C TYR A 490 -26.33 -9.53 7.71
N SER A 491 -25.90 -9.82 8.93
CA SER A 491 -26.39 -10.96 9.71
C SER A 491 -26.44 -10.60 11.20
N LEU A 492 -27.36 -11.21 11.95
CA LEU A 492 -27.42 -11.11 13.41
C LEU A 492 -26.79 -12.33 14.11
N ASP A 493 -26.58 -13.42 13.40
CA ASP A 493 -26.04 -14.68 13.95
C ASP A 493 -24.70 -15.11 13.34
N GLY A 494 -24.21 -14.36 12.32
CA GLY A 494 -22.98 -14.67 11.58
C GLY A 494 -23.08 -15.88 10.65
N LYS A 495 -24.26 -16.45 10.49
CA LYS A 495 -24.52 -17.66 9.67
C LYS A 495 -25.45 -17.37 8.49
N LYS A 496 -26.56 -16.66 8.75
CA LYS A 496 -27.53 -16.31 7.73
C LYS A 496 -27.39 -14.84 7.38
N PHE A 497 -26.84 -14.58 6.19
CA PHE A 497 -26.69 -13.21 5.67
C PHE A 497 -27.89 -12.84 4.81
N GLN A 498 -28.39 -11.62 5.01
CA GLN A 498 -29.48 -11.01 4.27
C GLN A 498 -28.91 -9.91 3.38
N SER A 499 -29.15 -10.00 2.08
CA SER A 499 -28.76 -8.95 1.13
C SER A 499 -29.54 -7.67 1.39
N ILE A 500 -28.89 -6.53 1.19
CA ILE A 500 -29.50 -5.22 1.36
C ILE A 500 -28.97 -4.24 0.31
N GLY A 501 -29.89 -3.49 -0.29
CA GLY A 501 -29.58 -2.54 -1.35
C GLY A 501 -29.33 -3.22 -2.69
N GLU A 502 -28.53 -2.56 -3.53
CA GLU A 502 -28.21 -2.97 -4.90
C GLU A 502 -26.70 -3.18 -5.08
N ASP A 503 -26.32 -3.89 -6.13
CA ASP A 503 -24.91 -4.04 -6.51
C ASP A 503 -24.30 -2.67 -6.81
N PHE A 504 -23.09 -2.45 -6.29
CA PHE A 504 -22.34 -1.22 -6.46
C PHE A 504 -21.06 -1.53 -7.26
N LYS A 505 -20.83 -0.80 -8.36
CA LYS A 505 -19.55 -0.86 -9.07
C LYS A 505 -18.59 0.14 -8.45
N SER A 506 -17.55 -0.36 -7.76
CA SER A 506 -16.52 0.48 -7.17
C SER A 506 -15.65 1.15 -8.25
N ARG A 507 -15.17 2.34 -7.95
CA ARG A 507 -14.15 3.07 -8.72
C ARG A 507 -12.89 3.20 -7.88
N GLU A 508 -11.79 3.44 -8.57
CA GLU A 508 -10.52 3.84 -7.94
C GLU A 508 -10.69 5.09 -7.04
N GLY A 509 -9.74 5.30 -6.15
CA GLY A 509 -9.52 6.59 -5.49
C GLY A 509 -8.70 7.53 -6.39
N LYS A 510 -8.28 8.69 -5.87
CA LYS A 510 -7.43 9.60 -6.61
C LYS A 510 -6.00 9.06 -6.62
N TRP A 511 -5.56 8.52 -7.76
CA TRP A 511 -4.27 7.86 -7.99
C TRP A 511 -4.03 6.57 -7.19
N ILE A 512 -5.01 6.08 -6.44
CA ILE A 512 -4.97 4.86 -5.65
C ILE A 512 -6.15 3.96 -5.98
N GLY A 513 -6.11 2.70 -5.53
CA GLY A 513 -7.27 1.81 -5.52
C GLY A 513 -8.35 2.25 -4.53
N ALA A 514 -9.53 1.68 -4.69
CA ALA A 514 -10.55 1.73 -3.66
C ALA A 514 -10.05 1.00 -2.40
N LYS A 515 -10.63 1.36 -1.26
CA LYS A 515 -10.33 0.75 0.04
C LYS A 515 -11.59 0.19 0.69
N VAL A 516 -11.42 -0.80 1.55
CA VAL A 516 -12.49 -1.34 2.38
C VAL A 516 -12.19 -1.04 3.84
N GLY A 517 -13.21 -0.60 4.59
CA GLY A 517 -12.98 -0.24 5.99
C GLY A 517 -14.21 0.29 6.71
N PHE A 518 -13.98 1.14 7.70
CA PHE A 518 -14.99 1.54 8.67
C PHE A 518 -15.08 3.05 8.81
N THR A 519 -16.32 3.50 9.10
CA THR A 519 -16.58 4.85 9.60
C THR A 519 -17.36 4.77 10.90
N ALA A 520 -17.18 5.78 11.77
CA ALA A 520 -18.05 6.01 12.92
C ALA A 520 -18.28 7.52 13.03
N LEU A 521 -19.52 7.91 12.84
CA LEU A 521 -19.93 9.31 12.68
C LEU A 521 -21.08 9.66 13.60
N ARG A 522 -21.25 10.95 13.88
CA ARG A 522 -22.39 11.49 14.62
C ARG A 522 -22.86 12.81 14.03
N GLU A 523 -24.12 13.08 14.26
CA GLU A 523 -24.72 14.39 14.01
C GLU A 523 -24.52 15.30 15.24
N GLY A 524 -24.31 16.60 15.02
CA GLY A 524 -24.22 17.60 16.06
C GLY A 524 -22.91 17.63 16.87
N LYS A 525 -22.78 18.66 17.71
CA LYS A 525 -21.64 18.89 18.60
C LYS A 525 -22.04 18.52 20.02
N ILE A 526 -21.63 17.36 20.48
CA ILE A 526 -21.85 16.86 21.84
C ILE A 526 -20.49 16.54 22.44
N ASN A 527 -20.32 16.70 23.75
CA ASN A 527 -19.05 16.43 24.45
C ASN A 527 -18.84 14.96 24.85
N ASP A 528 -19.64 14.04 24.30
CA ASP A 528 -19.55 12.60 24.48
C ASP A 528 -19.89 11.89 23.17
N ALA A 529 -19.56 10.61 23.04
CA ALA A 529 -19.80 9.83 21.83
C ALA A 529 -20.13 8.38 22.14
N GLY A 530 -21.00 7.79 21.32
CA GLY A 530 -21.09 6.36 21.15
C GLY A 530 -19.84 5.80 20.45
N SER A 531 -19.72 4.50 20.44
CA SER A 531 -18.61 3.80 19.80
C SER A 531 -19.03 2.44 19.25
N VAL A 532 -18.26 1.93 18.31
CA VAL A 532 -18.37 0.56 17.85
C VAL A 532 -17.14 -0.24 18.24
N ALA A 533 -17.38 -1.39 18.89
CA ALA A 533 -16.39 -2.42 19.09
C ALA A 533 -16.37 -3.32 17.86
N ILE A 534 -15.22 -3.35 17.17
CA ILE A 534 -14.97 -4.24 16.04
C ILE A 534 -14.18 -5.43 16.58
N ASP A 535 -14.83 -6.58 16.65
CA ASP A 535 -14.29 -7.80 17.24
C ASP A 535 -13.25 -8.44 16.31
N TRP A 536 -13.58 -8.52 15.03
CA TRP A 536 -12.69 -8.98 13.99
C TRP A 536 -13.15 -8.51 12.60
N PHE A 537 -12.20 -8.52 11.65
CA PHE A 537 -12.45 -8.30 10.22
C PHE A 537 -11.71 -9.36 9.41
N ARG A 538 -12.43 -10.15 8.65
CA ARG A 538 -11.90 -11.34 7.98
C ARG A 538 -12.20 -11.35 6.49
N PHE A 539 -11.19 -11.78 5.73
CA PHE A 539 -11.28 -11.99 4.29
C PHE A 539 -11.33 -13.48 3.98
N ASN A 540 -12.24 -13.86 3.07
CA ASN A 540 -12.37 -15.21 2.55
C ASN A 540 -12.66 -15.17 1.04
N LYS A 541 -12.36 -16.28 0.33
CA LYS A 541 -12.78 -16.48 -1.06
C LYS A 541 -14.27 -16.66 -1.16
#